data_57e1ad0543aa58198f46135f2da2923b
#
_entry.id   57e1ad0543aa58198f46135f2da2923b
#
_cell.length_a   1.000
_cell.length_b   1.000
_cell.length_c   1.000
_cell.angle_alpha   90.00
_cell.angle_beta   90.00
_cell.angle_gamma   90.00
#
_symmetry.space_group_name_H-M   'P 1'
#
loop_
_entity.id
_entity.type
_entity.pdbx_description
1 polymer ?
#
loop_
_entity_poly.entity_id
_entity_poly.type
_entity_poly.pdbx_seq_one_letter_code
_entity_poly.pdbx_strand_id
1 'polypeptide(L)'
;MTRAGRTTILVATSILAATLVGAINCGGVSANDVESARTQATTASCNYYQMCGQIGMGKQGGDTLADCMTTVLGQWTMGWPTSTCQGHIDQAKLTICLDAINSTTDCGGIAALLALSKCSEATICSAGVSSDAAAD
;
A
#
# COMPACT_ATOMS: atom_id res chain seq x y z
N MET A 1 58.68 -43.48 -17.77
CA MET A 1 58.58 -42.70 -16.52
C MET A 1 58.43 -41.24 -16.88
N THR A 2 57.20 -40.76 -16.99
CA THR A 2 56.90 -39.38 -17.43
C THR A 2 56.05 -38.72 -16.38
N ARG A 3 56.61 -37.71 -15.71
CA ARG A 3 55.98 -36.89 -14.65
C ARG A 3 55.06 -35.83 -15.28
N ALA A 4 53.80 -35.95 -15.05
CA ALA A 4 52.81 -34.91 -15.43
C ALA A 4 52.80 -33.78 -14.38
N GLY A 5 53.16 -32.58 -14.80
CA GLY A 5 53.05 -31.39 -14.00
C GLY A 5 51.63 -30.90 -13.91
N ARG A 6 51.12 -30.75 -12.70
CA ARG A 6 49.82 -30.10 -12.45
C ARG A 6 50.04 -28.59 -12.32
N THR A 7 49.55 -27.85 -13.31
CA THR A 7 49.47 -26.40 -13.25
C THR A 7 48.17 -26.00 -12.57
N THR A 8 48.24 -25.47 -11.36
CA THR A 8 47.12 -24.93 -10.63
C THR A 8 46.93 -23.48 -11.04
N ILE A 9 45.83 -23.20 -11.77
CA ILE A 9 45.43 -21.85 -12.14
C ILE A 9 44.52 -21.33 -11.02
N LEU A 10 45.08 -20.38 -10.24
CA LEU A 10 44.30 -19.58 -9.29
C LEU A 10 43.57 -18.50 -10.03
N VAL A 11 42.28 -18.68 -10.24
CA VAL A 11 41.39 -17.63 -10.75
C VAL A 11 40.91 -16.83 -9.54
N ALA A 12 41.50 -15.64 -9.38
CA ALA A 12 41.03 -14.66 -8.41
C ALA A 12 39.83 -13.94 -8.99
N THR A 13 38.63 -14.38 -8.57
CA THR A 13 37.37 -13.69 -8.87
C THR A 13 37.19 -12.53 -7.91
N SER A 14 37.55 -11.34 -8.36
CA SER A 14 37.22 -10.08 -7.68
C SER A 14 35.73 -9.80 -7.85
N ILE A 15 34.96 -10.05 -6.81
CA ILE A 15 33.56 -9.65 -6.75
C ILE A 15 33.52 -8.15 -6.41
N LEU A 16 33.34 -7.30 -7.43
CA LEU A 16 32.97 -5.91 -7.24
C LEU A 16 31.49 -5.90 -6.80
N ALA A 17 31.26 -5.77 -5.52
CA ALA A 17 29.95 -5.46 -4.98
C ALA A 17 29.63 -3.98 -5.29
N ALA A 18 29.00 -3.73 -6.42
CA ALA A 18 28.40 -2.44 -6.70
C ALA A 18 27.12 -2.32 -5.83
N THR A 19 27.25 -1.70 -4.68
CA THR A 19 26.10 -1.24 -3.89
C THR A 19 25.45 -0.08 -4.64
N LEU A 20 24.49 -0.40 -5.49
CA LEU A 20 23.49 0.56 -5.98
C LEU A 20 22.62 0.96 -4.77
N VAL A 21 23.06 1.98 -4.05
CA VAL A 21 22.20 2.76 -3.19
C VAL A 21 21.25 3.49 -4.13
N GLY A 22 20.17 2.82 -4.50
CA GLY A 22 19.03 3.47 -5.14
C GLY A 22 18.53 4.52 -4.17
N ALA A 23 18.85 5.79 -4.44
CA ALA A 23 18.13 6.90 -3.86
C ALA A 23 16.68 6.72 -4.29
N ILE A 24 15.87 6.13 -3.42
CA ILE A 24 14.43 6.23 -3.50
C ILE A 24 14.16 7.72 -3.32
N ASN A 25 14.04 8.43 -4.44
CA ASN A 25 13.45 9.75 -4.46
C ASN A 25 12.03 9.55 -3.95
N CYS A 26 11.83 9.62 -2.64
CA CYS A 26 10.55 9.95 -2.06
C CYS A 26 10.25 11.36 -2.56
N GLY A 27 9.74 11.48 -3.78
CA GLY A 27 9.04 12.65 -4.23
C GLY A 27 8.04 12.93 -3.13
N GLY A 28 8.21 14.07 -2.43
CA GLY A 28 7.48 14.41 -1.24
C GLY A 28 5.97 14.39 -1.51
N VAL A 29 5.38 13.21 -1.37
CA VAL A 29 3.93 13.07 -1.27
C VAL A 29 3.61 13.71 0.05
N SER A 30 2.90 14.83 0.02
CA SER A 30 2.46 15.49 1.23
C SER A 30 1.74 14.44 2.08
N ALA A 31 2.13 14.31 3.36
CA ALA A 31 1.55 13.31 4.25
C ALA A 31 0.00 13.38 4.31
N ASN A 32 -0.58 14.51 3.90
CA ASN A 32 -2.02 14.78 3.88
C ASN A 32 -2.62 14.73 2.46
N ASP A 33 -1.92 14.13 1.49
CA ASP A 33 -2.42 14.03 0.12
C ASP A 33 -3.46 12.91 0.00
N VAL A 34 -4.68 13.28 -0.37
CA VAL A 34 -5.80 12.34 -0.51
C VAL A 34 -5.56 11.32 -1.63
N GLU A 35 -4.87 11.68 -2.70
CA GLU A 35 -4.58 10.75 -3.81
C GLU A 35 -3.63 9.64 -3.35
N SER A 36 -2.63 9.99 -2.55
CA SER A 36 -1.73 9.02 -1.95
C SER A 36 -2.48 8.07 -1.01
N ALA A 37 -3.36 8.59 -0.17
CA ALA A 37 -4.17 7.79 0.74
C ALA A 37 -5.09 6.82 -0.03
N ARG A 38 -5.77 7.29 -1.07
CA ARG A 38 -6.62 6.47 -1.95
C ARG A 38 -5.82 5.36 -2.64
N THR A 39 -4.63 5.68 -3.14
CA THR A 39 -3.74 4.70 -3.80
C THR A 39 -3.32 3.60 -2.83
N GLN A 40 -2.96 3.94 -1.59
CA GLN A 40 -2.60 2.98 -0.56
C GLN A 40 -3.80 2.07 -0.21
N ALA A 41 -4.98 2.66 0.00
CA ALA A 41 -6.20 1.90 0.30
C ALA A 41 -6.63 1.00 -0.86
N THR A 42 -6.48 1.47 -2.10
CA THR A 42 -6.72 0.68 -3.31
C THR A 42 -5.79 -0.53 -3.36
N THR A 43 -4.49 -0.32 -3.14
CA THR A 43 -3.50 -1.40 -3.16
C THR A 43 -3.81 -2.45 -2.08
N ALA A 44 -4.09 -2.01 -0.85
CA ALA A 44 -4.45 -2.91 0.24
C ALA A 44 -5.73 -3.72 -0.08
N SER A 45 -6.76 -3.06 -0.61
CA SER A 45 -8.02 -3.71 -0.98
C SER A 45 -7.84 -4.73 -2.11
N CYS A 46 -7.08 -4.40 -3.15
CA CYS A 46 -6.84 -5.33 -4.26
C CYS A 46 -5.95 -6.51 -3.87
N ASN A 47 -5.00 -6.32 -2.96
CA ASN A 47 -4.23 -7.42 -2.37
C ASN A 47 -5.15 -8.37 -1.58
N TYR A 48 -6.09 -7.82 -0.81
CA TYR A 48 -7.11 -8.62 -0.12
C TYR A 48 -7.98 -9.41 -1.10
N TYR A 49 -8.50 -8.78 -2.16
CA TYR A 49 -9.28 -9.47 -3.20
C TYR A 49 -8.47 -10.58 -3.89
N GLN A 50 -7.19 -10.34 -4.16
CA GLN A 50 -6.29 -11.33 -4.74
C GLN A 50 -6.08 -12.52 -3.79
N MET A 51 -5.79 -12.26 -2.52
CA MET A 51 -5.62 -13.29 -1.49
C MET A 51 -6.89 -14.15 -1.35
N CYS A 52 -8.06 -13.54 -1.47
CA CYS A 52 -9.34 -14.22 -1.36
C CYS A 52 -9.83 -14.86 -2.67
N GLY A 53 -9.03 -14.89 -3.74
CA GLY A 53 -9.44 -15.43 -5.03
C GLY A 53 -10.63 -14.70 -5.65
N GLN A 54 -10.80 -13.42 -5.31
CA GLN A 54 -11.90 -12.56 -5.79
C GLN A 54 -11.52 -11.74 -7.03
N ILE A 55 -10.37 -12.01 -7.65
CA ILE A 55 -9.97 -11.46 -8.95
C ILE A 55 -10.15 -12.56 -9.99
N GLY A 56 -10.80 -12.25 -11.10
CA GLY A 56 -11.12 -13.15 -12.20
C GLY A 56 -12.52 -12.89 -12.74
N MET A 57 -12.84 -13.52 -13.87
CA MET A 57 -14.08 -13.30 -14.60
C MET A 57 -15.32 -13.45 -13.69
N GLY A 58 -16.14 -12.40 -13.60
CA GLY A 58 -17.34 -12.36 -12.78
C GLY A 58 -17.10 -12.29 -11.26
N LYS A 59 -15.90 -11.97 -10.83
CA LYS A 59 -15.54 -11.79 -9.41
C LYS A 59 -15.67 -10.33 -8.97
N GLN A 60 -15.79 -10.12 -7.65
CA GLN A 60 -15.97 -8.78 -7.07
C GLN A 60 -14.76 -7.84 -7.29
N GLY A 61 -13.56 -8.39 -7.33
CA GLY A 61 -12.33 -7.64 -7.57
C GLY A 61 -12.04 -7.34 -9.03
N GLY A 62 -12.99 -7.63 -9.96
CA GLY A 62 -12.79 -7.43 -11.40
C GLY A 62 -12.07 -8.60 -12.08
N ASP A 63 -11.98 -8.53 -13.42
CA ASP A 63 -11.45 -9.63 -14.23
C ASP A 63 -9.92 -9.74 -14.09
N THR A 64 -9.24 -8.64 -13.87
CA THR A 64 -7.78 -8.56 -13.68
C THR A 64 -7.42 -7.69 -12.47
N LEU A 65 -6.17 -7.77 -12.03
CA LEU A 65 -5.66 -6.87 -10.99
C LEU A 65 -5.73 -5.39 -11.42
N ALA A 66 -5.52 -5.09 -12.69
CA ALA A 66 -5.62 -3.74 -13.23
C ALA A 66 -7.08 -3.22 -13.16
N ASP A 67 -8.06 -4.08 -13.44
CA ASP A 67 -9.47 -3.72 -13.29
C ASP A 67 -9.82 -3.48 -11.82
N CYS A 68 -9.30 -4.33 -10.92
CA CYS A 68 -9.44 -4.10 -9.49
C CYS A 68 -8.93 -2.71 -9.09
N MET A 69 -7.69 -2.40 -9.45
CA MET A 69 -7.06 -1.12 -9.10
C MET A 69 -7.88 0.07 -9.61
N THR A 70 -8.41 0.00 -10.84
CA THR A 70 -9.23 1.05 -11.41
C THR A 70 -10.57 1.19 -10.69
N THR A 71 -11.27 0.08 -10.48
CA THR A 71 -12.60 0.07 -9.87
C THR A 71 -12.54 0.51 -8.40
N VAL A 72 -11.61 -0.05 -7.64
CA VAL A 72 -11.46 0.24 -6.21
C VAL A 72 -10.95 1.66 -5.97
N LEU A 73 -10.06 2.18 -6.84
CA LEU A 73 -9.67 3.59 -6.78
C LEU A 73 -10.87 4.52 -6.97
N GLY A 74 -11.76 4.18 -7.90
CA GLY A 74 -13.02 4.91 -8.09
C GLY A 74 -13.90 4.90 -6.83
N GLN A 75 -13.98 3.77 -6.13
CA GLN A 75 -14.74 3.66 -4.88
C GLN A 75 -14.13 4.53 -3.77
N TRP A 76 -12.80 4.51 -3.59
CA TRP A 76 -12.11 5.36 -2.62
C TRP A 76 -12.19 6.83 -2.98
N THR A 77 -12.23 7.17 -4.28
CA THR A 77 -12.43 8.55 -4.75
C THR A 77 -13.80 9.10 -4.35
N MET A 78 -14.84 8.26 -4.42
CA MET A 78 -16.17 8.62 -3.93
C MET A 78 -16.25 8.62 -2.41
N GLY A 79 -15.59 7.67 -1.75
CA GLY A 79 -15.58 7.51 -0.29
C GLY A 79 -14.77 8.58 0.44
N TRP A 80 -13.72 9.12 -0.17
CA TRP A 80 -12.87 10.20 0.37
C TRP A 80 -12.78 11.35 -0.64
N PRO A 81 -13.80 12.21 -0.74
CA PRO A 81 -13.83 13.29 -1.72
C PRO A 81 -12.68 14.28 -1.51
N THR A 82 -12.10 14.78 -2.61
CA THR A 82 -11.02 15.78 -2.55
C THR A 82 -11.46 17.04 -1.81
N SER A 83 -12.74 17.43 -1.94
CA SER A 83 -13.30 18.61 -1.29
C SER A 83 -13.24 18.58 0.24
N THR A 84 -13.31 17.40 0.83
CA THR A 84 -13.31 17.22 2.30
C THR A 84 -12.00 16.64 2.82
N CYS A 85 -11.29 15.86 2.02
CA CYS A 85 -10.14 15.09 2.48
C CYS A 85 -8.78 15.70 2.12
N GLN A 86 -8.70 16.56 1.10
CA GLN A 86 -7.41 17.14 0.70
C GLN A 86 -6.83 18.01 1.81
N GLY A 87 -5.65 17.65 2.30
CA GLY A 87 -4.99 18.34 3.42
C GLY A 87 -5.51 17.95 4.80
N HIS A 88 -6.51 17.06 4.87
CA HIS A 88 -7.18 16.64 6.12
C HIS A 88 -7.04 15.16 6.43
N ILE A 89 -6.12 14.46 5.79
CA ILE A 89 -5.88 13.01 6.04
C ILE A 89 -5.19 12.81 7.39
N ASP A 90 -5.87 12.11 8.30
CA ASP A 90 -5.29 11.62 9.55
C ASP A 90 -4.45 10.38 9.28
N GLN A 91 -3.12 10.52 9.28
CA GLN A 91 -2.20 9.43 8.98
C GLN A 91 -2.26 8.29 9.98
N ALA A 92 -2.52 8.57 11.25
CA ALA A 92 -2.66 7.53 12.27
C ALA A 92 -3.92 6.68 12.01
N LYS A 93 -5.03 7.34 11.66
CA LYS A 93 -6.27 6.66 11.30
C LYS A 93 -6.17 5.92 9.97
N LEU A 94 -5.48 6.49 8.98
CA LEU A 94 -5.19 5.81 7.72
C LEU A 94 -4.39 4.53 7.96
N THR A 95 -3.37 4.57 8.80
CA THR A 95 -2.60 3.37 9.17
C THR A 95 -3.50 2.31 9.80
N ILE A 96 -4.37 2.67 10.73
CA ILE A 96 -5.33 1.74 11.35
C ILE A 96 -6.29 1.14 10.31
N CYS A 97 -6.74 1.95 9.33
CA CYS A 97 -7.57 1.48 8.22
C CYS A 97 -6.83 0.46 7.36
N LEU A 98 -5.62 0.79 6.92
CA LEU A 98 -4.80 -0.09 6.07
C LEU A 98 -4.43 -1.39 6.79
N ASP A 99 -4.06 -1.32 8.06
CA ASP A 99 -3.76 -2.49 8.89
C ASP A 99 -5.00 -3.38 9.06
N ALA A 100 -6.17 -2.78 9.22
CA ALA A 100 -7.41 -3.54 9.31
C ALA A 100 -7.72 -4.30 8.01
N ILE A 101 -7.51 -3.70 6.84
CA ILE A 101 -7.68 -4.37 5.55
C ILE A 101 -6.64 -5.48 5.39
N ASN A 102 -5.36 -5.18 5.63
CA ASN A 102 -4.25 -6.12 5.42
C ASN A 102 -4.25 -7.30 6.40
N SER A 103 -4.78 -7.11 7.62
CA SER A 103 -4.87 -8.17 8.63
C SER A 103 -6.11 -9.05 8.49
N THR A 104 -7.06 -8.68 7.62
CA THR A 104 -8.27 -9.45 7.39
C THR A 104 -7.95 -10.67 6.55
N THR A 105 -8.03 -11.85 7.17
CA THR A 105 -7.84 -13.16 6.51
C THR A 105 -9.14 -13.86 6.18
N ASP A 106 -10.25 -13.37 6.73
CA ASP A 106 -11.59 -13.88 6.44
C ASP A 106 -12.10 -13.29 5.12
N CYS A 107 -12.21 -14.15 4.12
CA CYS A 107 -12.63 -13.82 2.77
C CYS A 107 -14.15 -13.68 2.59
N GLY A 108 -14.91 -13.73 3.64
CA GLY A 108 -16.37 -13.62 3.60
C GLY A 108 -16.92 -12.88 4.80
N GLY A 109 -17.71 -11.85 4.57
CA GLY A 109 -18.66 -11.40 5.54
C GLY A 109 -18.25 -10.28 6.48
N ILE A 110 -18.57 -10.41 7.76
CA ILE A 110 -18.60 -9.32 8.75
C ILE A 110 -17.21 -8.74 9.02
N ALA A 111 -16.16 -9.54 8.98
CA ALA A 111 -14.79 -9.06 9.25
C ALA A 111 -14.33 -8.02 8.23
N ALA A 112 -14.62 -8.22 6.94
CA ALA A 112 -14.32 -7.25 5.89
C ALA A 112 -15.11 -5.94 6.08
N LEU A 113 -16.38 -6.02 6.47
CA LEU A 113 -17.20 -4.84 6.76
C LEU A 113 -16.69 -4.07 7.98
N LEU A 114 -16.25 -4.78 9.03
CA LEU A 114 -15.66 -4.16 10.22
C LEU A 114 -14.32 -3.48 9.91
N ALA A 115 -13.49 -4.07 9.04
CA ALA A 115 -12.28 -3.43 8.56
C ALA A 115 -12.61 -2.14 7.80
N LEU A 116 -13.56 -2.16 6.88
CA LEU A 116 -13.99 -1.00 6.12
C LEU A 116 -14.61 0.10 6.98
N SER A 117 -15.26 -0.23 8.11
CA SER A 117 -15.83 0.77 9.01
C SER A 117 -14.78 1.72 9.61
N LYS A 118 -13.53 1.27 9.74
CA LYS A 118 -12.39 2.07 10.20
C LYS A 118 -11.86 3.02 9.12
N CYS A 119 -12.31 2.85 7.90
CA CYS A 119 -11.90 3.58 6.72
C CYS A 119 -12.92 4.63 6.27
N SER A 120 -13.88 4.99 7.13
CA SER A 120 -14.90 5.98 6.76
C SER A 120 -14.28 7.37 6.55
N GLU A 121 -14.90 8.17 5.68
CA GLU A 121 -14.50 9.57 5.42
C GLU A 121 -14.36 10.35 6.74
N ALA A 122 -15.36 10.30 7.59
CA ALA A 122 -15.36 10.99 8.88
C ALA A 122 -14.19 10.59 9.81
N THR A 123 -13.67 9.37 9.64
CA THR A 123 -12.53 8.88 10.41
C THR A 123 -11.21 9.34 9.78
N ILE A 124 -11.08 9.18 8.45
CA ILE A 124 -9.82 9.39 7.74
C ILE A 124 -9.56 10.87 7.45
N CYS A 125 -10.60 11.63 7.15
CA CYS A 125 -10.50 13.04 6.71
C CYS A 125 -10.71 14.03 7.88
N SER A 126 -10.46 13.62 9.10
CA SER A 126 -10.69 14.43 10.32
C SER A 126 -9.45 15.19 10.80
N ALA A 127 -8.30 15.03 10.17
CA ALA A 127 -7.08 15.72 10.58
C ALA A 127 -7.20 17.22 10.31
N GLY A 128 -7.43 17.99 11.37
CA GLY A 128 -7.39 19.43 11.19
C GLY A 128 -8.11 20.29 12.23
N VAL A 129 -8.55 19.72 13.33
CA VAL A 129 -8.80 20.54 14.53
C VAL A 129 -7.59 20.38 15.43
N SER A 130 -6.51 21.07 15.11
CA SER A 130 -5.44 21.32 16.07
C SER A 130 -6.09 21.96 17.29
N SER A 131 -6.10 21.23 18.39
CA SER A 131 -6.53 21.74 19.71
C SER A 131 -5.49 22.72 20.27
N ASP A 132 -5.04 23.66 19.45
CA ASP A 132 -4.13 24.75 19.87
C ASP A 132 -4.92 26.01 20.27
N ALA A 133 -6.15 25.85 20.73
CA ALA A 133 -6.93 26.95 21.29
C ALA A 133 -7.28 26.67 22.76
N ALA A 134 -6.26 26.51 23.61
CA ALA A 134 -6.46 26.62 25.06
C ALA A 134 -5.13 26.95 25.75
N ALA A 135 -4.66 28.18 25.55
CA ALA A 135 -3.71 28.83 26.45
C ALA A 135 -3.91 30.34 26.32
N ASP A 136 -4.91 30.86 27.01
CA ASP A 136 -5.01 32.26 27.35
C ASP A 136 -5.58 32.39 28.77
#